data_7f447c618a2490b1195e931e46563261
#
_entry.id   7f447c618a2490b1195e931e46563261
#
_cell.length_a   1.000
_cell.length_b   1.000
_cell.length_c   1.000
_cell.angle_alpha   90.00
_cell.angle_beta   90.00
_cell.angle_gamma   90.00
#
_symmetry.space_group_name_H-M   'P 1'
#
loop_
_entity.id
_entity.type
_entity.pdbx_description
1 polymer ?
#
loop_
_entity_poly.entity_id
_entity_poly.type
_entity_poly.pdbx_seq_one_letter_code
_entity_poly.pdbx_strand_id
1 'polypeptide(L)'
;LVGRVKKDIGPYFAEALKRLKDDPLVGEVRSLGLLGAVEIVSKPGTNERFTGKEGKAGPVVRDTCIKNGLMVRGIRDSIVMCPPLVITHAEIDRMVDIIARSLREAEPALRALKPDPE
;
A
#
# COMPACT_ATOMS: atom_id res chain seq x y z
N LEU A 1 6.08 8.05 23.52
CA LEU A 1 5.61 7.47 22.26
C LEU A 1 5.70 8.43 21.09
N VAL A 2 5.27 9.69 21.29
CA VAL A 2 5.33 10.68 20.21
C VAL A 2 6.77 10.94 19.77
N GLY A 3 7.69 11.05 20.73
CA GLY A 3 9.11 11.22 20.42
C GLY A 3 9.70 10.04 19.66
N ARG A 4 9.28 8.81 19.99
CA ARG A 4 9.71 7.59 19.30
C ARG A 4 9.23 7.59 17.83
N VAL A 5 7.99 8.00 17.60
CA VAL A 5 7.46 8.10 16.23
C VAL A 5 8.24 9.13 15.43
N LYS A 6 8.48 10.30 16.00
CA LYS A 6 9.15 11.38 15.30
C LYS A 6 10.63 11.07 14.98
N LYS A 7 11.35 10.44 15.90
CA LYS A 7 12.80 10.27 15.82
C LYS A 7 13.26 8.92 15.26
N ASP A 8 12.46 7.89 15.39
CA ASP A 8 12.85 6.51 15.04
C ASP A 8 11.84 5.83 14.14
N ILE A 9 10.67 5.49 14.67
CA ILE A 9 9.71 4.63 13.97
C ILE A 9 9.11 5.32 12.73
N GLY A 10 8.79 6.60 12.81
CA GLY A 10 8.25 7.32 11.66
C GLY A 10 9.21 7.35 10.47
N PRO A 11 10.47 7.79 10.66
CA PRO A 11 11.47 7.73 9.60
C PRO A 11 11.73 6.32 9.09
N TYR A 12 11.77 5.33 9.97
CA TYR A 12 11.96 3.93 9.57
C TYR A 12 10.80 3.45 8.70
N PHE A 13 9.57 3.75 9.11
CA PHE A 13 8.38 3.41 8.35
C PHE A 13 8.40 4.05 6.97
N ALA A 14 8.75 5.33 6.87
CA ALA A 14 8.84 6.04 5.61
C ALA A 14 9.85 5.38 4.65
N GLU A 15 11.03 5.03 5.16
CA GLU A 15 12.05 4.36 4.35
C GLU A 15 11.61 2.95 3.93
N ALA A 16 10.96 2.22 4.83
CA ALA A 16 10.47 0.89 4.52
C ALA A 16 9.41 0.92 3.42
N LEU A 17 8.48 1.89 3.47
CA LEU A 17 7.47 2.03 2.43
C LEU A 17 8.07 2.37 1.07
N LYS A 18 9.18 3.10 1.03
CA LYS A 18 9.84 3.44 -0.23
C LYS A 18 10.31 2.22 -1.01
N ARG A 19 10.56 1.10 -0.33
CA ARG A 19 10.93 -0.14 -1.00
C ARG A 19 9.84 -0.64 -1.94
N LEU A 20 8.58 -0.28 -1.67
CA LEU A 20 7.45 -0.67 -2.51
C LEU A 20 7.45 0.06 -3.86
N LYS A 21 8.18 1.16 -4.00
CA LYS A 21 8.26 1.89 -5.27
C LYS A 21 8.89 1.08 -6.40
N ASP A 22 9.64 0.05 -6.07
CA ASP A 22 10.22 -0.84 -7.07
C ASP A 22 9.18 -1.79 -7.69
N ASP A 23 8.02 -1.92 -7.09
CA ASP A 23 6.95 -2.74 -7.63
C ASP A 23 6.27 -2.00 -8.79
N PRO A 24 6.09 -2.67 -9.96
CA PRO A 24 5.48 -2.01 -11.13
C PRO A 24 4.04 -1.56 -10.91
N LEU A 25 3.34 -2.07 -9.90
CA LEU A 25 1.98 -1.64 -9.60
C LEU A 25 1.91 -0.44 -8.65
N VAL A 26 3.05 0.04 -8.17
CA VAL A 26 3.09 1.16 -7.23
C VAL A 26 3.44 2.45 -7.97
N GLY A 27 2.52 3.43 -7.91
CA GLY A 27 2.73 4.75 -8.51
C GLY A 27 3.38 5.73 -7.55
N GLU A 28 2.82 5.85 -6.35
CA GLU A 28 3.31 6.79 -5.35
C GLU A 28 3.20 6.20 -3.97
N VAL A 29 4.15 6.55 -3.12
CA VAL A 29 4.16 6.17 -1.71
C VAL A 29 4.23 7.45 -0.90
N ARG A 30 3.32 7.60 0.07
CA ARG A 30 3.27 8.77 0.96
C ARG A 30 3.23 8.33 2.40
N SER A 31 3.83 9.12 3.26
CA SER A 31 3.78 8.85 4.69
C SER A 31 3.86 10.14 5.50
N LEU A 32 3.21 10.12 6.67
CA LEU A 32 3.29 11.17 7.67
C LEU A 32 3.23 10.48 9.02
N GLY A 33 4.35 10.50 9.75
CA GLY A 33 4.46 9.73 10.99
C GLY A 33 4.25 8.25 10.71
N LEU A 34 3.21 7.66 11.27
CA LEU A 34 2.82 6.27 11.04
C LEU A 34 1.61 6.11 10.12
N LEU A 35 1.18 7.18 9.48
CA LEU A 35 0.13 7.10 8.46
C LEU A 35 0.81 6.93 7.10
N GLY A 36 0.51 5.85 6.41
CA GLY A 36 1.09 5.56 5.10
C GLY A 36 0.03 5.29 4.06
N ALA A 37 0.35 5.61 2.81
CA ALA A 37 -0.51 5.32 1.68
C ALA A 37 0.31 4.88 0.48
N VAL A 38 -0.19 3.86 -0.21
CA VAL A 38 0.43 3.34 -1.43
C VAL A 38 -0.59 3.43 -2.54
N GLU A 39 -0.25 4.15 -3.60
CA GLU A 39 -1.11 4.32 -4.76
C GLU A 39 -0.84 3.24 -5.80
N ILE A 40 -1.90 2.60 -6.28
CA ILE A 40 -1.82 1.48 -7.23
C ILE A 40 -2.04 2.02 -8.64
N VAL A 41 -1.14 1.64 -9.55
CA VAL A 41 -1.22 2.04 -10.96
C VAL A 41 -1.14 0.82 -11.87
N SER A 42 -1.65 0.96 -13.09
CA SER A 42 -1.64 -0.13 -14.06
C SER A 42 -0.33 -0.24 -14.83
N LYS A 43 0.40 0.87 -14.95
CA LYS A 43 1.68 0.93 -15.65
C LYS A 43 2.74 1.63 -14.80
N PRO A 44 3.94 1.07 -14.69
CA PRO A 44 5.01 1.71 -13.91
C PRO A 44 5.41 3.07 -14.51
N GLY A 45 5.73 4.01 -13.65
CA GLY A 45 6.16 5.34 -14.05
C GLY A 45 5.05 6.24 -14.56
N THR A 46 3.80 5.84 -14.43
CA THR A 46 2.64 6.63 -14.89
C THR A 46 1.63 6.78 -13.77
N ASN A 47 0.58 7.56 -14.01
CA ASN A 47 -0.56 7.68 -13.12
C ASN A 47 -1.78 6.91 -13.64
N GLU A 48 -1.58 6.00 -14.60
CA GLU A 48 -2.70 5.25 -15.17
C GLU A 48 -3.30 4.29 -14.16
N ARG A 49 -4.62 4.26 -14.09
CA ARG A 49 -5.40 3.45 -13.17
C ARG A 49 -6.03 2.27 -13.89
N PHE A 50 -6.35 1.23 -13.14
CA PHE A 50 -7.00 0.05 -13.71
C PHE A 50 -8.45 0.33 -14.14
N THR A 51 -9.15 1.20 -13.42
CA THR A 51 -10.60 1.38 -13.60
C THR A 51 -11.03 2.84 -13.80
N GLY A 52 -10.11 3.76 -14.09
CA GLY A 52 -10.45 5.15 -14.33
C GLY A 52 -10.81 5.91 -13.03
N LYS A 53 -11.83 6.78 -13.09
CA LYS A 53 -12.09 7.77 -12.04
C LYS A 53 -12.51 7.21 -10.69
N GLU A 54 -13.26 6.11 -10.66
CA GLU A 54 -13.83 5.63 -9.41
C GLU A 54 -12.88 4.77 -8.58
N GLY A 55 -11.88 4.19 -9.20
CA GLY A 55 -10.83 3.45 -8.51
C GLY A 55 -11.33 2.22 -7.75
N LYS A 56 -10.89 1.02 -8.14
CA LYS A 56 -11.27 -0.23 -7.49
C LYS A 56 -10.07 -1.06 -7.06
N ALA A 57 -8.87 -0.58 -7.36
CA ALA A 57 -7.66 -1.34 -7.08
C ALA A 57 -7.36 -1.47 -5.58
N GLY A 58 -7.63 -0.41 -4.80
CA GLY A 58 -7.38 -0.44 -3.36
C GLY A 58 -8.07 -1.60 -2.65
N PRO A 59 -9.40 -1.75 -2.79
CA PRO A 59 -10.11 -2.89 -2.17
C PRO A 59 -9.59 -4.26 -2.60
N VAL A 60 -9.18 -4.44 -3.85
CA VAL A 60 -8.63 -5.71 -4.32
C VAL A 60 -7.32 -6.03 -3.59
N VAL A 61 -6.41 -5.07 -3.51
CA VAL A 61 -5.14 -5.24 -2.79
C VAL A 61 -5.39 -5.40 -1.30
N ARG A 62 -6.32 -4.62 -0.73
CA ARG A 62 -6.70 -4.74 0.68
C ARG A 62 -7.12 -6.17 1.01
N ASP A 63 -8.00 -6.77 0.21
CA ASP A 63 -8.51 -8.11 0.48
C ASP A 63 -7.38 -9.14 0.45
N THR A 64 -6.44 -8.98 -0.46
CA THR A 64 -5.27 -9.86 -0.54
C THR A 64 -4.36 -9.67 0.68
N CYS A 65 -4.15 -8.42 1.12
CA CYS A 65 -3.39 -8.15 2.34
C CYS A 65 -4.03 -8.79 3.56
N ILE A 66 -5.36 -8.68 3.70
CA ILE A 66 -6.09 -9.29 4.81
C ILE A 66 -5.94 -10.81 4.78
N LYS A 67 -6.05 -11.41 3.62
CA LYS A 67 -5.83 -12.85 3.44
C LYS A 67 -4.42 -13.24 3.91
N ASN A 68 -3.44 -12.39 3.69
CA ASN A 68 -2.06 -12.63 4.09
C ASN A 68 -1.74 -12.17 5.52
N GLY A 69 -2.75 -11.79 6.29
CA GLY A 69 -2.60 -11.47 7.70
C GLY A 69 -2.34 -10.01 8.03
N LEU A 70 -2.52 -9.10 7.07
CA LEU A 70 -2.29 -7.68 7.30
C LEU A 70 -3.57 -6.87 7.07
N MET A 71 -3.99 -6.13 8.10
CA MET A 71 -5.14 -5.25 8.02
C MET A 71 -4.74 -3.89 7.43
N VAL A 72 -5.30 -3.55 6.29
CA VAL A 72 -5.15 -2.23 5.66
C VAL A 72 -6.51 -1.76 5.17
N ARG A 73 -6.62 -0.48 4.86
CA ARG A 73 -7.83 0.08 4.24
C ARG A 73 -7.60 0.24 2.75
N GLY A 74 -8.63 -0.07 1.97
CA GLY A 74 -8.61 0.16 0.52
C GLY A 74 -9.52 1.35 0.21
N ILE A 75 -8.95 2.42 -0.34
CA ILE A 75 -9.68 3.64 -0.67
C ILE A 75 -9.38 3.95 -2.13
N ARG A 76 -10.37 3.77 -3.00
CA ARG A 76 -10.22 3.95 -4.45
C ARG A 76 -9.07 3.09 -5.00
N ASP A 77 -8.00 3.71 -5.47
CA ASP A 77 -6.82 3.02 -5.99
C ASP A 77 -5.64 3.03 -5.02
N SER A 78 -5.91 3.23 -3.74
CA SER A 78 -4.86 3.28 -2.74
C SER A 78 -5.13 2.31 -1.60
N ILE A 79 -4.06 1.82 -0.99
CA ILE A 79 -4.15 1.18 0.31
C ILE A 79 -3.55 2.12 1.35
N VAL A 80 -4.20 2.20 2.49
CA VAL A 80 -3.81 3.09 3.59
C VAL A 80 -3.59 2.25 4.83
N MET A 81 -2.49 2.51 5.53
CA MET A 81 -2.15 1.80 6.75
C MET A 81 -1.78 2.79 7.85
N CYS A 82 -2.13 2.44 9.08
CA CYS A 82 -1.80 3.22 10.26
C CYS A 82 -1.45 2.24 11.40
N PRO A 83 -0.19 1.76 11.43
CA PRO A 83 0.19 0.81 12.47
C PRO A 83 0.19 1.45 13.86
N PRO A 84 0.09 0.64 14.92
CA PRO A 84 0.09 1.17 16.28
C PRO A 84 1.43 1.81 16.64
N LEU A 85 1.40 2.77 17.56
CA LEU A 85 2.58 3.53 17.98
C LEU A 85 3.69 2.67 18.58
N VAL A 86 3.36 1.46 19.03
CA VAL A 86 4.31 0.54 19.65
C VAL A 86 4.93 -0.45 18.67
N ILE A 87 4.65 -0.30 17.37
CA ILE A 87 5.18 -1.20 16.35
C ILE A 87 6.72 -1.22 16.35
N THR A 88 7.31 -2.37 16.05
CA THR A 88 8.76 -2.54 16.00
C THR A 88 9.27 -2.45 14.55
N HIS A 89 10.58 -2.28 14.38
CA HIS A 89 11.22 -2.32 13.07
C HIS A 89 10.92 -3.63 12.34
N ALA A 90 11.05 -4.76 13.04
CA ALA A 90 10.79 -6.06 12.46
C ALA A 90 9.34 -6.21 11.99
N GLU A 91 8.40 -5.67 12.74
CA GLU A 91 6.98 -5.70 12.36
C GLU A 91 6.71 -4.81 11.14
N ILE A 92 7.37 -3.65 11.05
CA ILE A 92 7.27 -2.78 9.86
C ILE A 92 7.83 -3.51 8.63
N ASP A 93 8.97 -4.17 8.77
CA ASP A 93 9.56 -4.93 7.67
C ASP A 93 8.62 -6.04 7.20
N ARG A 94 8.03 -6.76 8.13
CA ARG A 94 7.05 -7.81 7.82
C ARG A 94 5.83 -7.24 7.11
N MET A 95 5.33 -6.08 7.56
CA MET A 95 4.20 -5.42 6.94
C MET A 95 4.49 -5.07 5.48
N VAL A 96 5.65 -4.47 5.22
CA VAL A 96 6.06 -4.11 3.85
C VAL A 96 6.21 -5.36 2.99
N ASP A 97 6.79 -6.44 3.53
CA ASP A 97 6.93 -7.69 2.80
C ASP A 97 5.58 -8.31 2.45
N ILE A 98 4.61 -8.23 3.37
CA ILE A 98 3.24 -8.71 3.10
C ILE A 98 2.59 -7.89 1.99
N ILE A 99 2.76 -6.57 2.01
CA ILE A 99 2.21 -5.70 0.96
C ILE A 99 2.84 -6.05 -0.38
N ALA A 100 4.16 -6.21 -0.43
CA ALA A 100 4.86 -6.56 -1.68
C ALA A 100 4.36 -7.89 -2.25
N ARG A 101 4.22 -8.91 -1.41
CA ARG A 101 3.67 -10.20 -1.82
C ARG A 101 2.22 -10.09 -2.27
N SER A 102 1.43 -9.32 -1.53
CA SER A 102 0.01 -9.14 -1.84
C SER A 102 -0.19 -8.45 -3.18
N LEU A 103 0.67 -7.49 -3.53
CA LEU A 103 0.64 -6.84 -4.85
C LEU A 103 0.88 -7.87 -5.95
N ARG A 104 1.85 -8.78 -5.77
CA ARG A 104 2.11 -9.82 -6.77
C ARG A 104 0.94 -10.79 -6.89
N GLU A 105 0.36 -11.20 -5.76
CA GLU A 105 -0.79 -12.11 -5.75
C GLU A 105 -2.05 -11.45 -6.31
N ALA A 106 -2.24 -10.15 -6.07
CA ALA A 106 -3.42 -9.42 -6.53
C ALA A 106 -3.36 -9.02 -8.00
N GLU A 107 -2.19 -9.05 -8.63
CA GLU A 107 -2.03 -8.57 -10.00
C GLU A 107 -3.01 -9.19 -11.00
N PRO A 108 -3.24 -10.52 -11.03
CA PRO A 108 -4.23 -11.09 -11.97
C PRO A 108 -5.64 -10.52 -11.76
N ALA A 109 -6.06 -10.35 -10.50
CA ALA A 109 -7.37 -9.78 -10.20
C ALA A 109 -7.44 -8.30 -10.60
N LEU A 110 -6.35 -7.55 -10.41
CA LEU A 110 -6.27 -6.15 -10.83
C LEU A 110 -6.39 -6.04 -12.35
N ARG A 111 -5.69 -6.90 -13.09
CA ARG A 111 -5.73 -6.90 -14.55
C ARG A 111 -7.11 -7.30 -15.10
N ALA A 112 -7.90 -8.01 -14.29
CA ALA A 112 -9.25 -8.43 -14.67
C ALA A 112 -10.31 -7.37 -14.34
N LEU A 113 -9.96 -6.30 -13.64
CA LEU A 113 -10.91 -5.22 -13.32
C LEU A 113 -11.40 -4.55 -14.61
N LYS A 114 -12.68 -4.19 -14.60
CA LYS A 114 -13.29 -3.45 -15.73
C LYS A 114 -13.64 -2.04 -15.27
N PRO A 115 -13.48 -1.04 -16.15
CA PRO A 115 -13.94 0.32 -15.82
C PRO A 115 -15.44 0.31 -15.58
N ASP A 116 -15.89 1.25 -14.72
CA ASP A 116 -17.31 1.41 -14.49
C ASP A 116 -18.00 1.87 -15.77
N PRO A 117 -19.26 1.48 -16.02
CA PRO A 117 -20.02 1.97 -17.17
C PRO A 117 -20.21 3.49 -17.05
N GLU A 118 -20.03 4.16 -18.15
CA GLU A 118 -20.24 5.61 -18.22
C GLU A 118 -21.73 5.96 -18.11
#